data_314014cb65363bfb34122d8779a3962d
#
_entry.id   314014cb65363bfb34122d8779a3962d
#
_cell.length_a   1.000
_cell.length_b   1.000
_cell.length_c   1.000
_cell.angle_alpha   90.00
_cell.angle_beta   90.00
_cell.angle_gamma   90.00
#
_symmetry.space_group_name_H-M   'P 1'
#
loop_
_entity.id
_entity.type
_entity.pdbx_description
1 polymer ?
#
loop_
_entity_poly.entity_id
_entity_poly.type
_entity_poly.pdbx_seq_one_letter_code
_entity_poly.pdbx_strand_id
1 'polypeptide(L)'
;LVCDFIDGNEYSVDSVSDGKGNVIDSIARLRIVTKGVSIESKIHMNNKVIKLAESIVSKLSLFGPANVQIIEEKGTKNLYVIEVNPRLSGGAIFSALGGMDMIKLTLNLLNNKKNDISIKNDGEYYYRYWCNTT
;
A
#
# COMPACT_ATOMS: atom_id res chain seq x y z
N LEU A 1 -21.95 -0.31 -10.45
CA LEU A 1 -21.74 -1.11 -9.26
C LEU A 1 -22.36 -0.39 -8.06
N VAL A 2 -23.18 -1.06 -7.30
CA VAL A 2 -23.77 -0.56 -6.04
C VAL A 2 -23.24 -1.46 -4.93
N CYS A 3 -22.69 -0.85 -3.88
CA CYS A 3 -22.18 -1.55 -2.70
C CYS A 3 -22.53 -0.76 -1.44
N ASP A 4 -22.47 -1.44 -0.30
CA ASP A 4 -22.73 -0.83 1.00
C ASP A 4 -21.66 0.23 1.31
N PHE A 5 -22.10 1.31 1.96
CA PHE A 5 -21.18 2.31 2.50
C PHE A 5 -20.63 1.81 3.84
N ILE A 6 -19.32 1.80 4.00
CA ILE A 6 -18.64 1.43 5.24
C ILE A 6 -17.96 2.67 5.81
N ASP A 7 -18.43 3.14 6.97
CA ASP A 7 -17.75 4.23 7.70
C ASP A 7 -16.50 3.69 8.40
N GLY A 8 -15.33 4.12 7.98
CA GLY A 8 -14.09 3.56 8.49
C GLY A 8 -12.84 4.32 8.08
N ASN A 9 -11.71 3.79 8.52
CA ASN A 9 -10.40 4.25 8.11
C ASN A 9 -10.00 3.53 6.83
N GLU A 10 -9.74 4.28 5.75
CA GLU A 10 -9.31 3.72 4.48
C GLU A 10 -7.79 3.61 4.45
N TYR A 11 -7.31 2.39 4.23
CA TYR A 11 -5.91 2.07 4.04
C TYR A 11 -5.59 1.75 2.59
N SER A 12 -4.39 2.14 2.18
CA SER A 12 -3.76 1.71 0.95
C SER A 12 -2.47 0.97 1.34
N VAL A 13 -2.44 -0.34 1.12
CA VAL A 13 -1.27 -1.17 1.41
C VAL A 13 -0.53 -1.44 0.11
N ASP A 14 0.68 -0.94 0.01
CA ASP A 14 1.58 -1.25 -1.08
C ASP A 14 2.47 -2.44 -0.68
N SER A 15 2.62 -3.41 -1.56
CA SER A 15 3.41 -4.63 -1.35
C SER A 15 4.24 -4.94 -2.58
N VAL A 16 5.36 -5.64 -2.38
CA VAL A 16 6.15 -6.23 -3.46
C VAL A 16 6.31 -7.72 -3.19
N SER A 17 6.07 -8.56 -4.19
CA SER A 17 6.13 -10.02 -4.07
C SER A 17 6.82 -10.70 -5.24
N ASP A 18 7.25 -11.94 -5.03
CA ASP A 18 8.07 -12.71 -5.97
C ASP A 18 7.27 -13.55 -6.99
N GLY A 19 5.94 -13.48 -6.93
CA GLY A 19 5.06 -14.30 -7.79
C GLY A 19 4.96 -15.77 -7.39
N LYS A 20 5.62 -16.18 -6.32
CA LYS A 20 5.64 -17.56 -5.80
C LYS A 20 4.94 -17.68 -4.45
N GLY A 21 4.20 -16.66 -4.07
CA GLY A 21 3.50 -16.59 -2.79
C GLY A 21 4.29 -15.91 -1.67
N ASN A 22 5.52 -15.45 -1.91
CA ASN A 22 6.29 -14.75 -0.90
C ASN A 22 6.19 -13.23 -1.11
N VAL A 23 5.75 -12.52 -0.08
CA VAL A 23 5.79 -11.06 -0.03
C VAL A 23 7.15 -10.63 0.51
N ILE A 24 7.82 -9.75 -0.23
CA ILE A 24 9.18 -9.28 0.11
C ILE A 24 9.09 -8.17 1.14
N ASP A 25 8.19 -7.22 0.93
CA ASP A 25 7.98 -6.08 1.83
C ASP A 25 6.60 -5.46 1.62
N SER A 26 6.09 -4.80 2.66
CA SER A 26 4.80 -4.10 2.63
C SER A 26 4.83 -2.83 3.47
N ILE A 27 4.06 -1.82 3.05
CA ILE A 27 3.84 -0.58 3.77
C ILE A 27 2.37 -0.19 3.73
N ALA A 28 1.80 0.14 4.88
CA ALA A 28 0.42 0.61 4.99
C ALA A 28 0.37 2.13 5.15
N ARG A 29 -0.51 2.76 4.39
CA ARG A 29 -0.80 4.18 4.45
C ARG A 29 -2.27 4.39 4.75
N LEU A 30 -2.57 5.19 5.79
CA LEU A 30 -3.90 5.72 6.02
C LEU A 30 -4.17 6.85 5.02
N ARG A 31 -5.28 6.78 4.31
CA ARG A 31 -5.71 7.79 3.33
C ARG A 31 -6.56 8.84 4.04
N ILE A 32 -6.02 10.06 4.21
CA ILE A 32 -6.69 11.13 4.96
C ILE A 32 -7.51 12.01 4.01
N VAL A 33 -6.89 12.47 2.92
CA VAL A 33 -7.54 13.27 1.89
C VAL A 33 -7.31 12.63 0.54
N THR A 34 -8.41 12.41 -0.21
CA THR A 34 -8.36 11.83 -1.55
C THR A 34 -9.14 12.68 -2.56
N LYS A 35 -8.58 12.83 -3.77
CA LYS A 35 -9.26 13.40 -4.96
C LYS A 35 -8.84 12.55 -6.17
N GLY A 36 -9.45 11.37 -6.30
CA GLY A 36 -9.01 10.35 -7.27
C GLY A 36 -7.70 9.67 -6.89
N VAL A 37 -6.71 10.44 -6.42
CA VAL A 37 -5.46 9.95 -5.82
C VAL A 37 -5.32 10.45 -4.39
N SER A 38 -4.42 9.84 -3.61
CA SER A 38 -4.12 10.33 -2.26
C SER A 38 -3.43 11.70 -2.33
N ILE A 39 -4.01 12.68 -1.67
CA ILE A 39 -3.45 14.03 -1.49
C ILE A 39 -2.71 14.12 -0.16
N GLU A 40 -3.31 13.58 0.89
CA GLU A 40 -2.71 13.47 2.20
C GLU A 40 -2.77 12.02 2.67
N SER A 41 -1.65 11.51 3.13
CA SER A 41 -1.52 10.17 3.69
C SER A 41 -0.62 10.17 4.90
N LYS A 42 -0.93 9.29 5.85
CA LYS A 42 -0.08 9.00 6.99
C LYS A 42 0.46 7.58 6.87
N ILE A 43 1.75 7.38 7.05
CA ILE A 43 2.27 6.02 7.24
C ILE A 43 1.70 5.48 8.55
N HIS A 44 1.00 4.36 8.47
CA HIS A 44 0.39 3.74 9.63
C HIS A 44 0.51 2.21 9.51
N MET A 45 1.52 1.67 10.16
CA MET A 45 1.89 0.26 10.08
C MET A 45 0.94 -0.63 10.90
N ASN A 46 -0.35 -0.62 10.51
CA ASN A 46 -1.37 -1.47 11.12
C ASN A 46 -1.16 -2.94 10.71
N ASN A 47 -0.65 -3.74 11.63
CA ASN A 47 -0.30 -5.14 11.39
C ASN A 47 -1.47 -6.00 10.90
N LYS A 48 -2.72 -5.74 11.32
CA LYS A 48 -3.89 -6.50 10.85
C LYS A 48 -4.17 -6.22 9.38
N VAL A 49 -4.11 -4.96 9.00
CA VAL A 49 -4.33 -4.51 7.62
C VAL A 49 -3.23 -5.04 6.70
N ILE A 50 -1.97 -4.95 7.13
CA ILE A 50 -0.82 -5.45 6.37
C ILE A 50 -0.94 -6.96 6.16
N LYS A 51 -1.17 -7.75 7.20
CA LYS A 51 -1.31 -9.21 7.10
C LYS A 51 -2.45 -9.64 6.17
N LEU A 52 -3.57 -8.92 6.18
CA LEU A 52 -4.66 -9.18 5.24
C LEU A 52 -4.22 -8.93 3.80
N ALA A 53 -3.59 -7.78 3.51
CA ALA A 53 -3.09 -7.46 2.18
C ALA A 53 -2.05 -8.47 1.70
N GLU A 54 -1.06 -8.82 2.52
CA GLU A 54 -0.03 -9.82 2.22
C GLU A 54 -0.62 -11.19 1.92
N SER A 55 -1.62 -11.61 2.70
CA SER A 55 -2.35 -12.87 2.48
C SER A 55 -3.02 -12.89 1.09
N ILE A 56 -3.59 -11.77 0.64
CA ILE A 56 -4.22 -11.65 -0.68
C ILE A 56 -3.17 -11.70 -1.79
N VAL A 57 -2.13 -10.88 -1.67
CA VAL A 57 -1.03 -10.81 -2.65
C VAL A 57 -0.36 -12.18 -2.82
N SER A 58 -0.11 -12.88 -1.70
CA SER A 58 0.44 -14.22 -1.67
C SER A 58 -0.47 -15.25 -2.35
N LYS A 59 -1.75 -15.30 -1.97
CA LYS A 59 -2.74 -16.25 -2.54
C LYS A 59 -2.95 -16.06 -4.04
N LEU A 60 -2.90 -14.81 -4.52
CA LEU A 60 -3.01 -14.49 -5.93
C LEU A 60 -1.70 -14.69 -6.70
N SER A 61 -0.61 -15.04 -6.02
CA SER A 61 0.73 -15.21 -6.61
C SER A 61 1.15 -14.03 -7.48
N LEU A 62 0.86 -12.80 -7.03
CA LEU A 62 1.20 -11.59 -7.78
C LEU A 62 2.72 -11.42 -7.82
N PHE A 63 3.23 -10.98 -8.97
CA PHE A 63 4.65 -10.66 -9.14
C PHE A 63 4.86 -9.15 -9.18
N GLY A 64 5.87 -8.66 -8.46
CA GLY A 64 6.23 -7.24 -8.43
C GLY A 64 5.30 -6.43 -7.52
N PRO A 65 5.01 -5.17 -7.89
CA PRO A 65 4.24 -4.26 -7.07
C PRO A 65 2.76 -4.59 -7.10
N ALA A 66 2.14 -4.53 -5.94
CA ALA A 66 0.69 -4.64 -5.77
C ALA A 66 0.20 -3.61 -4.76
N ASN A 67 -1.04 -3.15 -4.94
CA ASN A 67 -1.72 -2.26 -4.02
C ASN A 67 -3.07 -2.86 -3.63
N VAL A 68 -3.30 -2.99 -2.33
CA VAL A 68 -4.57 -3.47 -1.78
C VAL A 68 -5.21 -2.33 -0.98
N GLN A 69 -6.45 -1.98 -1.29
CA GLN A 69 -7.22 -0.99 -0.56
C GLN A 69 -8.17 -1.68 0.42
N ILE A 70 -8.15 -1.25 1.67
CA ILE A 70 -8.87 -1.88 2.78
C ILE A 70 -9.52 -0.79 3.63
N ILE A 71 -10.80 -0.98 4.00
CA ILE A 71 -11.46 -0.17 5.03
C ILE A 71 -11.47 -0.94 6.34
N GLU A 72 -10.98 -0.30 7.40
CA GLU A 72 -11.20 -0.73 8.79
C GLU A 72 -12.42 -0.02 9.34
N GLU A 73 -13.53 -0.73 9.49
CA GLU A 73 -14.80 -0.18 9.97
C GLU A 73 -14.67 0.41 11.37
N LYS A 74 -15.23 1.59 11.59
CA LYS A 74 -15.33 2.18 12.91
C LYS A 74 -16.26 1.31 13.80
N GLY A 75 -15.91 1.16 15.04
CA GLY A 75 -16.69 0.37 16.01
C GLY A 75 -16.33 -1.10 16.02
N THR A 76 -16.59 -1.84 14.93
CA THR A 76 -16.36 -3.30 14.87
C THR A 76 -14.90 -3.68 14.65
N LYS A 77 -14.13 -2.80 13.98
CA LYS A 77 -12.76 -3.07 13.52
C LYS A 77 -12.65 -4.20 12.49
N ASN A 78 -13.76 -4.53 11.84
CA ASN A 78 -13.77 -5.42 10.70
C ASN A 78 -13.00 -4.81 9.53
N LEU A 79 -12.33 -5.66 8.75
CA LEU A 79 -11.56 -5.26 7.57
C LEU A 79 -12.30 -5.67 6.31
N TYR A 80 -12.52 -4.73 5.42
CA TYR A 80 -13.17 -4.93 4.13
C TYR A 80 -12.21 -4.58 2.99
N VAL A 81 -11.96 -5.53 2.11
CA VAL A 81 -11.14 -5.32 0.92
C VAL A 81 -11.98 -4.63 -0.14
N ILE A 82 -11.52 -3.49 -0.61
CA ILE A 82 -12.22 -2.67 -1.61
C ILE A 82 -11.69 -2.96 -3.01
N GLU A 83 -10.36 -3.02 -3.13
CA GLU A 83 -9.71 -3.10 -4.44
C GLU A 83 -8.34 -3.77 -4.33
N VAL A 84 -7.98 -4.55 -5.37
CA VAL A 84 -6.64 -5.12 -5.53
C VAL A 84 -6.10 -4.72 -6.90
N ASN A 85 -5.00 -4.00 -6.90
CA ASN A 85 -4.34 -3.47 -8.10
C ASN A 85 -2.95 -4.08 -8.25
N PRO A 86 -2.69 -4.98 -9.22
CA PRO A 86 -1.36 -5.55 -9.46
C PRO A 86 -0.46 -4.56 -10.22
N ARG A 87 -0.19 -3.41 -9.64
CA ARG A 87 0.61 -2.31 -10.18
C ARG A 87 1.03 -1.35 -9.09
N LEU A 88 1.93 -0.41 -9.43
CA LEU A 88 2.21 0.75 -8.58
C LEU A 88 0.94 1.57 -8.33
N SER A 89 0.73 1.93 -7.07
CA SER A 89 -0.38 2.80 -6.69
C SER A 89 -0.14 4.26 -7.08
N GLY A 90 -1.20 5.04 -7.20
CA GLY A 90 -1.09 6.50 -7.35
C GLY A 90 -0.41 7.20 -6.16
N GLY A 91 -0.30 6.51 -5.02
CA GLY A 91 0.40 6.96 -3.80
C GLY A 91 1.77 6.32 -3.58
N ALA A 92 2.33 5.59 -4.56
CA ALA A 92 3.60 4.87 -4.42
C ALA A 92 4.77 5.79 -3.99
N ILE A 93 4.74 7.07 -4.37
CA ILE A 93 5.72 8.05 -3.91
C ILE A 93 5.70 8.22 -2.38
N PHE A 94 4.53 8.19 -1.76
CA PHE A 94 4.43 8.27 -0.29
C PHE A 94 4.99 7.03 0.37
N SER A 95 4.84 5.86 -0.26
CA SER A 95 5.44 4.61 0.21
C SER A 95 6.96 4.65 0.10
N ALA A 96 7.50 5.22 -0.99
CA ALA A 96 8.94 5.41 -1.15
C ALA A 96 9.52 6.37 -0.10
N LEU A 97 8.88 7.51 0.12
CA LEU A 97 9.24 8.46 1.17
C LEU A 97 9.10 7.85 2.57
N GLY A 98 8.08 7.01 2.77
CA GLY A 98 7.83 6.27 4.01
C GLY A 98 8.78 5.08 4.24
N GLY A 99 9.77 4.87 3.37
CA GLY A 99 10.83 3.87 3.55
C GLY A 99 10.63 2.57 2.74
N MET A 100 9.76 2.56 1.71
CA MET A 100 9.61 1.39 0.84
C MET A 100 9.64 1.77 -0.64
N ASP A 101 10.79 1.66 -1.26
CA ASP A 101 10.96 1.87 -2.71
C ASP A 101 10.57 0.60 -3.49
N MET A 102 9.30 0.55 -3.91
CA MET A 102 8.74 -0.60 -4.65
C MET A 102 9.45 -0.83 -5.99
N ILE A 103 9.93 0.23 -6.64
CA ILE A 103 10.63 0.12 -7.93
C ILE A 103 11.97 -0.58 -7.72
N LYS A 104 12.76 -0.11 -6.74
CA LYS A 104 14.04 -0.73 -6.38
C LYS A 104 13.87 -2.19 -5.99
N LEU A 105 12.88 -2.51 -5.14
CA LEU A 105 12.60 -3.87 -4.71
C LEU A 105 12.25 -4.77 -5.91
N THR A 106 11.41 -4.30 -6.82
CA THR A 106 11.02 -5.05 -8.02
C THR A 106 12.19 -5.27 -8.99
N LEU A 107 13.01 -4.24 -9.22
CA LEU A 107 14.21 -4.36 -10.05
C LEU A 107 15.23 -5.34 -9.46
N ASN A 108 15.36 -5.36 -8.14
CA ASN A 108 16.23 -6.34 -7.47
C ASN A 108 15.70 -7.77 -7.68
N LEU A 109 14.39 -8.00 -7.56
CA LEU A 109 13.78 -9.31 -7.85
C LEU A 109 14.06 -9.76 -9.28
N LEU A 110 13.85 -8.87 -10.27
CA LEU A 110 14.10 -9.17 -11.69
C LEU A 110 15.57 -9.52 -11.97
N ASN A 111 16.49 -8.93 -11.23
CA ASN A 111 17.93 -9.17 -11.37
C ASN A 111 18.49 -10.25 -10.41
N ASN A 112 17.62 -10.99 -9.72
CA ASN A 112 18.01 -12.00 -8.71
C ASN A 112 18.93 -11.41 -7.60
N LYS A 113 18.77 -10.13 -7.28
CA LYS A 113 19.50 -9.47 -6.20
C LYS A 113 18.73 -9.62 -4.89
N LYS A 114 19.45 -9.65 -3.77
CA LYS A 114 18.87 -9.62 -2.45
C LYS A 114 18.20 -8.27 -2.20
N ASN A 115 17.05 -8.31 -1.57
CA ASN A 115 16.34 -7.13 -1.08
C ASN A 115 16.66 -6.91 0.40
N ASP A 116 17.00 -5.68 0.74
CA ASP A 116 17.10 -5.22 2.12
C ASP A 116 15.79 -4.54 2.49
N ILE A 117 15.20 -4.96 3.60
CA ILE A 117 13.98 -4.38 4.14
C ILE A 117 14.35 -3.08 4.85
N SER A 118 13.73 -1.98 4.44
CA SER A 118 13.95 -0.68 5.05
C SER A 118 13.08 -0.47 6.27
N ILE A 119 13.54 0.36 7.21
CA ILE A 119 12.73 0.84 8.32
C ILE A 119 11.62 1.74 7.76
N LYS A 120 10.40 1.55 8.23
CA LYS A 120 9.25 2.37 7.84
C LYS A 120 9.11 3.56 8.78
N ASN A 121 8.81 4.72 8.21
CA ASN A 121 8.59 5.97 8.94
C ASN A 121 7.15 6.02 9.51
N ASP A 122 6.83 5.10 10.42
CA ASP A 122 5.49 5.00 11.01
C ASP A 122 5.11 6.30 11.75
N GLY A 123 3.88 6.75 11.51
CA GLY A 123 3.37 8.00 12.09
C GLY A 123 3.59 9.25 11.25
N GLU A 124 4.47 9.25 10.25
CA GLU A 124 4.73 10.42 9.42
C GLU A 124 3.62 10.70 8.42
N TYR A 125 3.41 12.00 8.15
CA TYR A 125 2.43 12.52 7.22
C TYR A 125 3.11 13.00 5.96
N TYR A 126 2.49 12.71 4.80
CA TYR A 126 2.95 13.14 3.49
C TYR A 126 1.83 13.82 2.74
N TYR A 127 2.17 14.92 2.05
CA TYR A 127 1.23 15.77 1.32
C TYR A 127 1.64 15.88 -0.14
N ARG A 128 0.65 15.92 -1.02
CA ARG A 128 0.83 16.23 -2.44
C ARG A 128 0.22 17.58 -2.74
N TYR A 129 0.97 18.40 -3.43
CA TYR A 129 0.45 19.63 -4.00
C TYR A 129 0.82 19.69 -5.49
N TRP A 130 0.04 20.43 -6.24
CA TRP A 130 0.27 20.64 -7.65
C TRP A 130 0.87 22.02 -7.83
N CYS A 131 1.95 22.14 -8.60
CA CYS A 131 2.49 23.43 -9.02
C CYS A 131 2.60 23.43 -10.55
N ASN A 132 2.24 24.57 -11.16
CA ASN A 132 2.50 24.80 -12.57
C ASN A 132 3.91 25.36 -12.70
N THR A 133 4.76 24.72 -13.49
CA THR A 133 6.02 25.28 -13.92
C THR A 133 5.80 25.94 -15.29
N THR A 134 6.05 27.23 -15.38
CA THR A 134 6.08 27.98 -16.64
C THR A 134 7.41 27.78 -17.33
#